data_b1c4def7e4fbb224c1959e8019556128
#
_entry.id   b1c4def7e4fbb224c1959e8019556128
#
_cell.length_a   1.000
_cell.length_b   1.000
_cell.length_c   1.000
_cell.angle_alpha   90.00
_cell.angle_beta   90.00
_cell.angle_gamma   90.00
#
_symmetry.space_group_name_H-M   'P 1'
#
loop_
_entity.id
_entity.type
_entity.pdbx_description
1 polymer ?
#
loop_
_entity_poly.entity_id
_entity_poly.type
_entity_poly.pdbx_seq_one_letter_code
_entity_poly.pdbx_strand_id
1 'polypeptide(L)'
;MSSSHRLDMTETQQIAAAWFDALDQADYARAMSLLSPDIVWINVPPIQEGSDIIPWIGTAIGLDQVQQQFSKRDGVCEVLEFKSAGLICEGDTAVGLVRDKARIISTNITFEIIFASWMIIKDGRITRWKSYCDTAPIIAAFKG
;
A
#
# COMPACT_ATOMS: atom_id res chain seq x y z
N MET A 1 27.28 -24.74 4.01
CA MET A 1 26.98 -23.94 3.99
C MET A 1 26.21 -23.34 3.01
N SER A 2 26.10 -23.63 2.18
CA SER A 2 25.29 -23.06 1.15
C SER A 2 23.81 -23.04 1.41
N SER A 3 23.28 -23.81 2.33
CA SER A 3 21.86 -23.71 2.65
C SER A 3 21.48 -22.33 3.19
N SER A 4 22.43 -21.63 3.82
CA SER A 4 22.16 -20.28 4.29
C SER A 4 21.90 -19.31 3.14
N HIS A 5 22.51 -19.51 1.99
CA HIS A 5 22.26 -18.68 0.83
C HIS A 5 20.80 -18.66 0.41
N ARG A 6 20.14 -19.82 0.44
CA ARG A 6 18.74 -19.90 0.05
C ARG A 6 17.83 -19.22 1.03
N LEU A 7 18.26 -19.15 2.31
CA LEU A 7 17.48 -18.54 3.38
C LEU A 7 17.81 -17.07 3.56
N ASP A 8 18.94 -16.65 3.00
CA ASP A 8 19.37 -15.26 3.13
C ASP A 8 18.57 -14.40 2.17
N MET A 9 17.72 -13.58 2.74
CA MET A 9 17.02 -12.55 1.99
C MET A 9 17.81 -11.26 2.06
N THR A 10 17.78 -10.48 0.99
CA THR A 10 18.34 -9.13 1.04
C THR A 10 17.55 -8.29 2.03
N GLU A 11 18.14 -7.20 2.49
CA GLU A 11 17.43 -6.25 3.35
C GLU A 11 16.15 -5.75 2.67
N THR A 12 16.22 -5.45 1.37
CA THR A 12 15.05 -5.02 0.61
C THR A 12 13.93 -6.06 0.68
N GLN A 13 14.25 -7.33 0.46
CA GLN A 13 13.26 -8.40 0.54
C GLN A 13 12.68 -8.55 1.95
N GLN A 14 13.51 -8.45 2.97
CA GLN A 14 13.06 -8.57 4.36
C GLN A 14 12.10 -7.47 4.74
N ILE A 15 12.43 -6.22 4.42
CA ILE A 15 11.60 -5.08 4.77
C ILE A 15 10.30 -5.09 3.95
N ALA A 16 10.37 -5.36 2.65
CA ALA A 16 9.18 -5.43 1.82
C ALA A 16 8.23 -6.55 2.27
N ALA A 17 8.76 -7.74 2.56
CA ALA A 17 7.96 -8.85 3.04
C ALA A 17 7.32 -8.52 4.40
N ALA A 18 8.05 -7.87 5.30
CA ALA A 18 7.52 -7.47 6.60
C ALA A 18 6.39 -6.44 6.44
N TRP A 19 6.52 -5.51 5.50
CA TRP A 19 5.49 -4.53 5.18
C TRP A 19 4.17 -5.20 4.78
N PHE A 20 4.22 -6.09 3.80
CA PHE A 20 3.02 -6.78 3.32
C PHE A 20 2.43 -7.71 4.37
N ASP A 21 3.28 -8.38 5.15
CA ASP A 21 2.80 -9.23 6.25
C ASP A 21 2.06 -8.40 7.30
N ALA A 22 2.59 -7.24 7.66
CA ALA A 22 1.93 -6.35 8.61
C ALA A 22 0.56 -5.89 8.09
N LEU A 23 0.47 -5.54 6.81
CA LEU A 23 -0.79 -5.12 6.22
C LEU A 23 -1.79 -6.27 6.13
N ASP A 24 -1.34 -7.48 5.76
CA ASP A 24 -2.19 -8.68 5.70
C ASP A 24 -2.81 -8.98 7.06
N GLN A 25 -2.09 -8.67 8.14
CA GLN A 25 -2.56 -8.90 9.52
C GLN A 25 -3.25 -7.68 10.12
N ALA A 26 -3.42 -6.61 9.36
CA ALA A 26 -3.95 -5.33 9.84
C ALA A 26 -3.15 -4.78 11.03
N ASP A 27 -1.86 -5.06 11.07
CA ASP A 27 -0.95 -4.55 12.10
C ASP A 27 -0.34 -3.23 11.61
N TYR A 28 -1.12 -2.17 11.71
CA TYR A 28 -0.74 -0.87 11.16
C TYR A 28 0.39 -0.21 11.95
N ALA A 29 0.49 -0.46 13.25
CA ALA A 29 1.60 0.05 14.04
C ALA A 29 2.94 -0.52 13.55
N ARG A 30 2.97 -1.82 13.28
CA ARG A 30 4.16 -2.47 12.71
C ARG A 30 4.46 -1.93 11.31
N ALA A 31 3.43 -1.78 10.47
CA ALA A 31 3.60 -1.23 9.13
C ALA A 31 4.22 0.16 9.18
N MET A 32 3.70 1.04 10.02
CA MET A 32 4.25 2.40 10.17
C MET A 32 5.70 2.39 10.64
N SER A 33 6.09 1.44 11.49
CA SER A 33 7.46 1.35 11.99
C SER A 33 8.48 1.02 10.91
N LEU A 34 8.03 0.50 9.77
CA LEU A 34 8.89 0.16 8.63
C LEU A 34 9.10 1.35 7.69
N LEU A 35 8.34 2.41 7.85
CA LEU A 35 8.47 3.61 7.02
C LEU A 35 9.51 4.56 7.61
N SER A 36 10.25 5.23 6.73
CA SER A 36 11.14 6.32 7.13
C SER A 36 10.31 7.48 7.70
N PRO A 37 10.83 8.23 8.70
CA PRO A 37 10.12 9.39 9.22
C PRO A 37 9.79 10.46 8.17
N ASP A 38 10.58 10.54 7.11
CA ASP A 38 10.38 11.48 6.01
C ASP A 38 9.93 10.79 4.72
N ILE A 39 9.19 9.69 4.87
CA ILE A 39 8.61 8.93 3.75
C ILE A 39 7.91 9.85 2.75
N VAL A 40 8.13 9.60 1.47
CA VAL A 40 7.33 10.18 0.38
C VAL A 40 6.38 9.11 -0.11
N TRP A 41 5.10 9.34 0.09
CA TRP A 41 4.03 8.38 -0.15
C TRP A 41 3.08 8.95 -1.19
N ILE A 42 2.99 8.30 -2.35
CA ILE A 42 2.13 8.74 -3.44
C ILE A 42 1.11 7.65 -3.70
N ASN A 43 -0.12 7.89 -3.26
CA ASN A 43 -1.19 6.93 -3.47
C ASN A 43 -2.00 7.37 -4.68
N VAL A 44 -1.80 6.68 -5.77
CA VAL A 44 -2.39 6.93 -7.09
C VAL A 44 -2.29 8.41 -7.49
N PRO A 45 -1.52 8.76 -8.52
CA PRO A 45 -1.37 10.18 -8.92
C PRO A 45 -2.73 10.84 -9.16
N PRO A 46 -2.94 12.06 -8.63
CA PRO A 46 -4.24 12.74 -8.69
C PRO A 46 -4.54 13.38 -10.05
N ILE A 47 -3.96 12.85 -11.11
CA ILE A 47 -4.17 13.35 -12.47
C ILE A 47 -5.26 12.60 -13.23
N GLN A 48 -5.78 11.52 -12.62
CA GLN A 48 -6.84 10.73 -13.26
C GLN A 48 -8.18 11.42 -13.08
N GLU A 49 -8.98 11.45 -14.14
CA GLU A 49 -10.31 12.03 -14.10
C GLU A 49 -11.16 11.31 -13.05
N GLY A 50 -11.82 12.07 -12.18
CA GLY A 50 -12.67 11.54 -11.13
C GLY A 50 -11.93 11.03 -9.90
N SER A 51 -10.61 11.12 -9.86
CA SER A 51 -9.83 10.64 -8.72
C SER A 51 -10.06 11.44 -7.45
N ASP A 52 -10.56 12.67 -7.56
CA ASP A 52 -10.92 13.52 -6.43
C ASP A 52 -12.05 12.93 -5.56
N ILE A 53 -12.80 11.96 -6.10
CA ILE A 53 -13.84 11.26 -5.36
C ILE A 53 -13.26 10.34 -4.27
N ILE A 54 -12.03 9.86 -4.47
CA ILE A 54 -11.39 8.90 -3.57
C ILE A 54 -10.60 9.64 -2.47
N PRO A 55 -11.05 9.58 -1.20
CA PRO A 55 -10.47 10.43 -0.15
C PRO A 55 -9.01 10.14 0.19
N TRP A 56 -8.52 8.92 -0.06
CA TRP A 56 -7.16 8.52 0.33
C TRP A 56 -6.12 8.68 -0.78
N ILE A 57 -6.50 9.29 -1.91
CA ILE A 57 -5.57 9.54 -3.01
C ILE A 57 -4.76 10.81 -2.73
N GLY A 58 -3.53 10.83 -3.22
CA GLY A 58 -2.68 12.00 -3.16
C GLY A 58 -1.32 11.71 -2.59
N THR A 59 -0.54 12.76 -2.42
CA THR A 59 0.82 12.69 -1.87
C THR A 59 0.80 12.99 -0.38
N ALA A 60 1.47 12.13 0.38
CA ALA A 60 1.71 12.35 1.81
C ALA A 60 3.21 12.37 2.04
N ILE A 61 3.68 13.30 2.87
CA ILE A 61 5.07 13.41 3.27
C ILE A 61 5.14 13.30 4.78
N GLY A 62 5.89 12.30 5.24
CA GLY A 62 6.03 12.02 6.67
C GLY A 62 4.94 11.10 7.21
N LEU A 63 5.21 10.54 8.39
CA LEU A 63 4.35 9.52 8.99
C LEU A 63 2.95 10.02 9.33
N ASP A 64 2.85 11.25 9.83
CA ASP A 64 1.55 11.80 10.23
C ASP A 64 0.60 11.91 9.04
N GLN A 65 1.10 12.36 7.89
CA GLN A 65 0.28 12.47 6.70
C GLN A 65 -0.12 11.11 6.13
N VAL A 66 0.78 10.12 6.20
CA VAL A 66 0.45 8.75 5.80
C VAL A 66 -0.66 8.18 6.68
N GLN A 67 -0.55 8.37 8.00
CA GLN A 67 -1.60 7.93 8.92
C GLN A 67 -2.94 8.61 8.64
N GLN A 68 -2.92 9.87 8.25
CA GLN A 68 -4.15 10.58 7.87
C GLN A 68 -4.81 9.96 6.65
N GLN A 69 -4.02 9.54 5.66
CA GLN A 69 -4.59 8.85 4.50
C GLN A 69 -5.20 7.50 4.88
N PHE A 70 -4.54 6.75 5.73
CA PHE A 70 -5.09 5.49 6.25
C PHE A 70 -6.41 5.72 6.98
N SER A 71 -6.47 6.75 7.81
CA SER A 71 -7.69 7.10 8.54
C SER A 71 -8.82 7.51 7.62
N LYS A 72 -8.52 8.25 6.56
CA LYS A 72 -9.54 8.63 5.57
C LYS A 72 -10.16 7.42 4.90
N ARG A 73 -9.34 6.41 4.60
CA ARG A 73 -9.84 5.18 4.02
C ARG A 73 -10.72 4.40 5.01
N ASP A 74 -10.23 4.24 6.24
CA ASP A 74 -10.98 3.55 7.29
C ASP A 74 -12.35 4.18 7.54
N GLY A 75 -12.44 5.50 7.41
CA GLY A 75 -13.69 6.21 7.65
C GLY A 75 -14.76 6.01 6.58
N VAL A 76 -14.38 5.55 5.38
CA VAL A 76 -15.29 5.46 4.24
C VAL A 76 -15.47 4.06 3.69
N CYS A 77 -14.60 3.12 4.05
CA CYS A 77 -14.76 1.75 3.57
C CYS A 77 -14.41 0.69 4.62
N GLU A 78 -15.03 -0.47 4.43
CA GLU A 78 -14.74 -1.68 5.19
C GLU A 78 -13.90 -2.61 4.32
N VAL A 79 -12.71 -2.96 4.80
CA VAL A 79 -11.83 -3.87 4.08
C VAL A 79 -12.35 -5.30 4.23
N LEU A 80 -12.64 -5.95 3.11
CA LEU A 80 -13.13 -7.33 3.10
C LEU A 80 -11.99 -8.32 2.81
N GLU A 81 -11.04 -7.93 1.97
CA GLU A 81 -9.85 -8.73 1.69
C GLU A 81 -8.72 -7.80 1.33
N PHE A 82 -7.57 -7.99 1.94
CA PHE A 82 -6.35 -7.27 1.61
C PHE A 82 -5.22 -8.28 1.67
N LYS A 83 -4.72 -8.71 0.51
CA LYS A 83 -3.80 -9.84 0.47
C LYS A 83 -2.70 -9.61 -0.56
N SER A 84 -1.46 -9.81 -0.15
CA SER A 84 -0.34 -9.74 -1.08
C SER A 84 -0.43 -10.89 -2.08
N ALA A 85 -0.16 -10.56 -3.35
CA ALA A 85 -0.29 -11.47 -4.47
C ALA A 85 1.01 -11.68 -5.24
N GLY A 86 2.12 -11.10 -4.76
CA GLY A 86 3.43 -11.25 -5.38
C GLY A 86 4.37 -10.15 -4.96
N LEU A 87 5.67 -10.45 -4.96
CA LEU A 87 6.70 -9.52 -4.58
C LEU A 87 7.93 -9.75 -5.46
N ILE A 88 8.43 -8.68 -6.06
CA ILE A 88 9.64 -8.69 -6.87
C ILE A 88 10.59 -7.63 -6.31
N CYS A 89 11.84 -8.02 -6.07
CA CYS A 89 12.84 -7.10 -5.54
C CYS A 89 14.08 -7.10 -6.42
N GLU A 90 14.66 -5.91 -6.61
CA GLU A 90 15.94 -5.74 -7.29
C GLU A 90 16.64 -4.54 -6.67
N GLY A 91 17.86 -4.74 -6.13
CA GLY A 91 18.58 -3.67 -5.46
C GLY A 91 17.79 -3.10 -4.29
N ASP A 92 17.61 -1.80 -4.29
CA ASP A 92 16.84 -1.07 -3.28
C ASP A 92 15.32 -1.06 -3.57
N THR A 93 14.91 -1.59 -4.71
CA THR A 93 13.55 -1.47 -5.20
C THR A 93 12.76 -2.74 -4.94
N ALA A 94 11.52 -2.57 -4.47
CA ALA A 94 10.57 -3.65 -4.32
C ALA A 94 9.25 -3.26 -4.99
N VAL A 95 8.64 -4.21 -5.70
CA VAL A 95 7.31 -4.06 -6.27
C VAL A 95 6.45 -5.20 -5.76
N GLY A 96 5.38 -4.86 -5.08
CA GLY A 96 4.43 -5.83 -4.57
C GLY A 96 3.05 -5.65 -5.19
N LEU A 97 2.38 -6.77 -5.44
CA LEU A 97 1.00 -6.77 -5.90
C LEU A 97 0.08 -7.07 -4.72
N VAL A 98 -1.03 -6.36 -4.65
CA VAL A 98 -2.01 -6.53 -3.58
C VAL A 98 -3.40 -6.70 -4.20
N ARG A 99 -4.11 -7.73 -3.74
CA ARG A 99 -5.54 -7.86 -4.01
C ARG A 99 -6.29 -7.15 -2.91
N ASP A 100 -7.12 -6.20 -3.30
CA ASP A 100 -7.83 -5.32 -2.38
C ASP A 100 -9.31 -5.33 -2.69
N LYS A 101 -10.11 -5.81 -1.74
CA LYS A 101 -11.55 -5.87 -1.84
C LYS A 101 -12.14 -5.12 -0.65
N ALA A 102 -12.97 -4.15 -0.92
CA ALA A 102 -13.56 -3.33 0.12
C ALA A 102 -14.97 -2.89 -0.25
N ARG A 103 -15.77 -2.62 0.78
CA ARG A 103 -17.13 -2.12 0.64
C ARG A 103 -17.15 -0.65 1.01
N ILE A 104 -17.69 0.18 0.12
CA ILE A 104 -17.90 1.61 0.42
C ILE A 104 -19.12 1.73 1.33
N ILE A 105 -18.93 2.35 2.49
CA ILE A 105 -19.96 2.42 3.52
C ILE A 105 -21.17 3.21 3.03
N SER A 106 -20.95 4.36 2.37
CA SER A 106 -22.04 5.26 1.95
C SER A 106 -22.97 4.65 0.90
N THR A 107 -22.44 3.82 0.00
CA THR A 107 -23.20 3.22 -1.10
C THR A 107 -23.52 1.74 -0.89
N ASN A 108 -22.82 1.10 0.04
CA ASN A 108 -22.85 -0.35 0.26
C ASN A 108 -22.38 -1.17 -0.96
N ILE A 109 -21.60 -0.55 -1.84
CA ILE A 109 -21.07 -1.22 -3.03
C ILE A 109 -19.63 -1.67 -2.76
N THR A 110 -19.34 -2.90 -3.17
CA THR A 110 -18.02 -3.51 -3.05
C THR A 110 -17.23 -3.29 -4.33
N PHE A 111 -15.95 -2.93 -4.19
CA PHE A 111 -15.01 -2.96 -5.31
C PHE A 111 -13.92 -3.98 -5.04
N GLU A 112 -13.32 -4.46 -6.12
CA GLU A 112 -12.17 -5.35 -6.07
C GLU A 112 -11.15 -4.89 -7.09
N ILE A 113 -9.92 -4.69 -6.65
CA ILE A 113 -8.82 -4.25 -7.51
C ILE A 113 -7.55 -5.05 -7.19
N ILE A 114 -6.64 -5.03 -8.13
CA ILE A 114 -5.24 -5.41 -7.88
C ILE A 114 -4.43 -4.15 -8.10
N PHE A 115 -3.64 -3.76 -7.10
CA PHE A 115 -2.75 -2.63 -7.27
C PHE A 115 -1.30 -3.04 -7.09
N ALA A 116 -0.39 -2.29 -7.70
CA ALA A 116 1.03 -2.46 -7.53
C ALA A 116 1.57 -1.38 -6.60
N SER A 117 2.42 -1.77 -5.64
CA SER A 117 3.15 -0.85 -4.79
C SER A 117 4.61 -0.87 -5.21
N TRP A 118 5.15 0.29 -5.56
CA TRP A 118 6.56 0.45 -5.87
C TRP A 118 7.22 1.14 -4.68
N MET A 119 8.31 0.56 -4.18
CA MET A 119 8.96 1.04 -2.97
C MET A 119 10.46 1.14 -3.15
N ILE A 120 11.05 2.14 -2.51
CA ILE A 120 12.50 2.24 -2.33
C ILE A 120 12.80 2.01 -0.85
N ILE A 121 13.75 1.12 -0.58
CA ILE A 121 14.12 0.72 0.78
C ILE A 121 15.60 1.02 0.98
N LYS A 122 15.89 1.83 2.01
CA LYS A 122 17.27 2.19 2.39
C LYS A 122 17.39 2.21 3.89
N ASP A 123 18.52 1.72 4.39
CA ASP A 123 18.84 1.74 5.82
C ASP A 123 17.73 1.10 6.67
N GLY A 124 17.17 -0.01 6.16
CA GLY A 124 16.17 -0.78 6.87
C GLY A 124 14.78 -0.16 6.90
N ARG A 125 14.51 0.86 6.07
CA ARG A 125 13.21 1.53 6.04
C ARG A 125 12.75 1.83 4.64
N ILE A 126 11.43 1.90 4.47
CA ILE A 126 10.82 2.31 3.22
C ILE A 126 10.86 3.83 3.15
N THR A 127 11.60 4.37 2.17
CA THR A 127 11.79 5.82 2.02
C THR A 127 10.86 6.43 0.98
N ARG A 128 10.37 5.60 0.04
CA ARG A 128 9.40 6.00 -0.98
C ARG A 128 8.40 4.87 -1.20
N TRP A 129 7.17 5.25 -1.40
CA TRP A 129 6.09 4.32 -1.73
C TRP A 129 5.17 4.97 -2.76
N LYS A 130 4.82 4.24 -3.80
CA LYS A 130 3.91 4.72 -4.82
C LYS A 130 3.03 3.57 -5.29
N SER A 131 1.74 3.82 -5.42
CA SER A 131 0.80 2.82 -5.90
C SER A 131 0.35 3.10 -7.33
N TYR A 132 -0.01 2.04 -8.01
CA TYR A 132 -0.55 2.07 -9.37
C TYR A 132 -1.75 1.15 -9.41
N CYS A 133 -2.91 1.69 -9.75
CA CYS A 133 -4.11 0.87 -9.92
C CYS A 133 -5.08 1.52 -10.89
N ASP A 134 -6.00 0.69 -11.37
CA ASP A 134 -7.17 1.21 -12.08
C ASP A 134 -8.15 1.74 -11.03
N THR A 135 -8.47 3.02 -11.08
CA THR A 135 -9.37 3.66 -10.12
C THR A 135 -10.84 3.56 -10.52
N ALA A 136 -11.13 3.13 -11.73
CA ALA A 136 -12.52 3.09 -12.23
C ALA A 136 -13.46 2.27 -11.34
N PRO A 137 -13.10 1.06 -10.86
CA PRO A 137 -13.98 0.32 -9.97
C PRO A 137 -14.23 1.01 -8.63
N ILE A 138 -13.23 1.73 -8.12
CA ILE A 138 -13.36 2.45 -6.86
C ILE A 138 -14.32 3.63 -7.04
N ILE A 139 -14.12 4.41 -8.11
CA ILE A 139 -14.96 5.56 -8.42
C ILE A 139 -16.41 5.11 -8.62
N ALA A 140 -16.63 4.03 -9.37
CA ALA A 140 -17.96 3.48 -9.58
C ALA A 140 -18.64 3.10 -8.26
N ALA A 141 -17.90 2.50 -7.33
CA ALA A 141 -18.41 2.11 -6.02
C ALA A 141 -18.82 3.33 -5.19
N PHE A 142 -18.09 4.44 -5.26
CA PHE A 142 -18.47 5.67 -4.57
C PHE A 142 -19.71 6.35 -5.18
N LYS A 143 -19.86 6.24 -6.47
CA LYS A 143 -21.01 6.88 -7.15
C LYS A 143 -22.31 6.11 -6.97
N GLY A 144 -22.25 4.85 -6.77
CA GLY A 144 -23.44 4.00 -6.63
C GLY A 144 -23.96 3.52 -7.96
#